data_a16e58bb620e69b400ea48b9716d61c1
#
_entry.id   a16e58bb620e69b400ea48b9716d61c1
#
_cell.length_a   1.000
_cell.length_b   1.000
_cell.length_c   1.000
_cell.angle_alpha   90.00
_cell.angle_beta   90.00
_cell.angle_gamma   90.00
#
_symmetry.space_group_name_H-M   'P 1'
#
loop_
_entity.id
_entity.type
_entity.pdbx_description
1 polymer ?
#
loop_
_entity_poly.entity_id
_entity_poly.type
_entity_poly.pdbx_seq_one_letter_code
_entity_poly.pdbx_strand_id
1 'polypeptide(L)' 'MYFERIENLRIDNDLTQQNIADLLECKREVYRRYEKGVREIPVWALIRLAQYYNVSVDYLLGLTNKK' A
#
# COMPACT_ATOMS: atom_id res chain seq x y z
N MET A 1 6.72 9.95 3.30
CA MET A 1 6.90 9.95 1.82
C MET A 1 5.67 9.33 1.15
N TYR A 2 5.20 9.93 0.07
CA TYR A 2 4.02 9.48 -0.65
C TYR A 2 4.42 8.52 -1.78
N PHE A 3 3.93 7.29 -1.75
CA PHE A 3 4.14 6.30 -2.80
C PHE A 3 2.84 6.12 -3.57
N GLU A 4 2.70 6.82 -4.68
CA GLU A 4 1.43 6.88 -5.42
C GLU A 4 0.95 5.51 -5.92
N ARG A 5 1.86 4.55 -6.17
CA ARG A 5 1.46 3.22 -6.63
C ARG A 5 0.65 2.45 -5.63
N ILE A 6 0.88 2.70 -4.33
CA ILE A 6 0.11 2.04 -3.28
C ILE A 6 -1.35 2.44 -3.40
N GLU A 7 -1.62 3.72 -3.56
CA GLU A 7 -2.98 4.22 -3.76
C GLU A 7 -3.55 3.75 -5.09
N ASN A 8 -2.76 3.85 -6.18
CA ASN A 8 -3.21 3.48 -7.51
C ASN A 8 -3.60 2.01 -7.60
N LEU A 9 -2.81 1.11 -7.00
CA LEU A 9 -3.15 -0.32 -6.98
C LEU A 9 -4.45 -0.57 -6.23
N ARG A 10 -4.67 0.11 -5.12
CA ARG A 10 -5.92 -0.03 -4.38
C ARG A 10 -7.10 0.41 -5.24
N ILE A 11 -7.00 1.56 -5.87
CA ILE A 11 -8.07 2.09 -6.72
C ILE A 11 -8.31 1.19 -7.92
N ASP A 12 -7.24 0.73 -8.57
CA ASP A 12 -7.33 -0.13 -9.75
C ASP A 12 -8.00 -1.47 -9.45
N ASN A 13 -7.92 -1.92 -8.20
CA ASN A 13 -8.54 -3.17 -7.76
C ASN A 13 -9.90 -2.93 -7.09
N ASP A 14 -10.45 -1.73 -7.18
CA ASP A 14 -11.75 -1.36 -6.62
C ASP A 14 -11.84 -1.63 -5.12
N LEU A 15 -10.74 -1.39 -4.40
CA LEU A 15 -10.67 -1.60 -2.96
C LEU A 15 -10.78 -0.27 -2.22
N THR A 16 -11.41 -0.32 -1.04
CA THR A 16 -11.48 0.83 -0.16
C THR A 16 -10.28 0.89 0.77
N GLN A 17 -10.05 2.04 1.39
CA GLN A 17 -9.02 2.15 2.43
C GLN A 17 -9.30 1.19 3.58
N GLN A 18 -10.58 0.98 3.92
CA GLN A 18 -10.96 0.04 4.97
C GLN A 18 -10.58 -1.39 4.62
N ASN A 19 -10.75 -1.79 3.35
CA ASN A 19 -10.36 -3.13 2.90
C ASN A 19 -8.87 -3.38 3.17
N ILE A 20 -8.03 -2.41 2.84
CA ILE A 20 -6.59 -2.57 3.02
C ILE A 20 -6.21 -2.44 4.50
N ALA A 21 -6.87 -1.57 5.25
CA ALA A 21 -6.65 -1.48 6.69
C ALA A 21 -6.93 -2.82 7.36
N ASP A 22 -8.01 -3.49 6.96
CA ASP A 22 -8.34 -4.83 7.47
C ASP A 22 -7.27 -5.85 7.11
N LEU A 23 -6.75 -5.79 5.88
CA LEU A 23 -5.65 -6.65 5.44
C LEU A 23 -4.41 -6.47 6.32
N LEU A 24 -4.10 -5.24 6.68
CA LEU A 24 -2.94 -4.90 7.49
C LEU A 24 -3.22 -4.97 9.00
N GLU A 25 -4.46 -5.29 9.37
CA GLU A 25 -4.88 -5.38 10.77
C GLU A 25 -4.63 -4.08 11.52
N CYS A 26 -4.94 -2.96 10.87
CA CYS A 26 -4.81 -1.64 11.47
C CYS A 26 -6.10 -0.85 11.25
N LYS A 27 -6.19 0.32 11.89
CA LYS A 27 -7.33 1.19 11.72
C LYS A 27 -7.27 1.89 10.38
N ARG A 28 -8.44 2.19 9.78
CA ARG A 28 -8.51 2.88 8.50
C ARG A 28 -7.71 4.18 8.51
N GLU A 29 -7.76 4.93 9.61
CA GLU A 29 -7.04 6.20 9.74
C GLU A 29 -5.53 5.99 9.67
N VAL A 30 -5.02 4.91 10.26
CA VAL A 30 -3.59 4.58 10.20
C VAL A 30 -3.18 4.28 8.77
N TYR A 31 -3.96 3.44 8.07
CA TYR A 31 -3.65 3.11 6.68
C TYR A 31 -3.73 4.36 5.80
N ARG A 32 -4.74 5.23 6.02
CA ARG A 32 -4.87 6.46 5.25
C ARG A 32 -3.60 7.31 5.36
N ARG A 33 -3.02 7.39 6.56
CA ARG A 33 -1.79 8.14 6.77
C ARG A 33 -0.61 7.51 6.04
N TYR A 34 -0.54 6.19 6.01
CA TYR A 34 0.48 5.48 5.23
C TYR A 34 0.34 5.81 3.75
N GLU A 35 -0.89 5.71 3.23
CA GLU A 35 -1.16 5.92 1.81
C GLU A 35 -0.84 7.35 1.38
N LYS A 36 -1.15 8.32 2.23
CA LYS A 36 -0.94 9.74 1.90
C LYS A 36 0.47 10.24 2.22
N GLY A 37 1.32 9.37 2.75
CA GLY A 37 2.70 9.76 3.06
C GLY A 37 2.87 10.60 4.30
N VAL A 38 1.81 10.76 5.08
CA VAL A 38 1.85 11.51 6.34
C VAL A 38 2.62 10.73 7.40
N ARG A 39 2.56 9.39 7.32
CA ARG A 39 3.25 8.48 8.23
C ARG A 39 4.00 7.44 7.40
N GLU A 40 5.25 7.14 7.79
CA GLU A 40 6.05 6.14 7.10
C GLU A 40 5.40 4.76 7.22
N ILE A 41 5.21 4.12 6.06
CA ILE A 41 4.67 2.77 6.03
C ILE A 41 5.78 1.79 6.44
N PRO A 42 5.52 0.89 7.41
CA PRO A 42 6.56 -0.05 7.85
C PRO A 42 6.83 -1.13 6.79
N VAL A 43 8.03 -1.70 6.85
CA VAL A 43 8.46 -2.70 5.87
C VAL A 43 7.52 -3.91 5.85
N TRP A 44 7.05 -4.37 7.01
CA TRP A 44 6.15 -5.53 7.05
C TRP A 44 4.85 -5.27 6.27
N ALA A 45 4.36 -4.03 6.32
CA ALA A 45 3.15 -3.66 5.59
C ALA A 45 3.40 -3.63 4.09
N LEU A 46 4.56 -3.13 3.66
CA LEU A 46 4.95 -3.15 2.25
C LEU A 46 5.02 -4.58 1.73
N ILE A 47 5.63 -5.49 2.50
CA ILE A 47 5.73 -6.90 2.12
C ILE A 47 4.33 -7.50 1.98
N ARG A 48 3.43 -7.22 2.93
CA ARG A 48 2.07 -7.75 2.90
C ARG A 48 1.30 -7.23 1.69
N LEU A 49 1.44 -5.95 1.36
CA LEU A 49 0.80 -5.37 0.18
C LEU A 49 1.36 -5.98 -1.10
N ALA A 50 2.67 -6.14 -1.18
CA ALA A 50 3.32 -6.75 -2.34
C ALA A 50 2.79 -8.16 -2.59
N GLN A 51 2.65 -8.96 -1.54
CA GLN A 51 2.12 -10.31 -1.63
C GLN A 51 0.64 -10.29 -2.05
N TYR A 52 -0.13 -9.39 -1.48
CA TYR A 52 -1.56 -9.30 -1.78
C TYR A 52 -1.80 -8.90 -3.24
N TYR A 53 -1.06 -7.92 -3.74
CA TYR A 53 -1.21 -7.45 -5.13
C TYR A 53 -0.40 -8.27 -6.12
N ASN A 54 0.41 -9.21 -5.64
CA ASN A 54 1.28 -10.04 -6.48
C ASN A 54 2.25 -9.17 -7.29
N VAL A 55 2.89 -8.23 -6.64
CA VAL A 55 3.91 -7.35 -7.23
C VAL A 55 5.12 -7.32 -6.29
N SER A 56 6.23 -6.76 -6.78
CA SER A 56 7.42 -6.60 -5.95
C SER A 56 7.29 -5.38 -5.04
N VAL A 57 8.04 -5.35 -3.95
CA VAL A 57 8.14 -4.17 -3.09
C VAL A 57 8.75 -3.01 -3.89
N ASP A 58 9.73 -3.29 -4.74
CA ASP A 58 10.33 -2.27 -5.60
C ASP A 58 9.28 -1.59 -6.48
N TYR A 59 8.35 -2.38 -7.02
CA TYR A 59 7.25 -1.82 -7.81
C TYR A 59 6.38 -0.89 -6.97
N LEU A 60 6.05 -1.31 -5.74
CA LEU A 60 5.24 -0.47 -4.84
C LEU A 60 5.92 0.86 -4.54
N LEU A 61 7.24 0.86 -4.42
CA LEU A 61 8.01 2.06 -4.11
C LEU A 61 8.31 2.91 -5.33
N GLY A 62 7.94 2.43 -6.53
CA GLY A 62 8.18 3.18 -7.76
C GLY A 62 9.61 3.08 -8.27
N LEU A 63 10.40 2.12 -7.77
CA LEU A 63 11.79 1.95 -8.16
C LEU A 63 11.93 1.19 -9.48
N THR A 64 10.88 0.52 -9.92
CA THR A 64 10.86 -0.24 -11.17
C THR A 64 9.42 -0.25 -11.70
N ASN A 65 9.27 -0.42 -13.03
CA ASN A 65 7.98 -0.62 -13.67
C ASN A 65 7.64 -2.10 -13.81
N LYS A 66 8.55 -2.97 -13.39
CA LYS A 66 8.38 -4.42 -13.50
C LYS A 66 7.73 -4.93 -12.22
N LYS A 67 6.58 -5.55 -12.35
CA LYS A 67 5.83 -6.12 -11.23
C LYS A 67 6.52 -7.38 -10.61
#